data_914c183347c829dc5ffa3d348c8e9232
#
_entry.id   914c183347c829dc5ffa3d348c8e9232
#
_cell.length_a   1.000
_cell.length_b   1.000
_cell.length_c   1.000
_cell.angle_alpha   90.00
_cell.angle_beta   90.00
_cell.angle_gamma   90.00
#
_symmetry.space_group_name_H-M   'P 1'
#
loop_
_entity.id
_entity.type
_entity.pdbx_description
1 polymer ?
#
loop_
_entity_poly.entity_id
_entity_poly.type
_entity_poly.pdbx_seq_one_letter_code
_entity_poly.pdbx_strand_id
1 'polypeptide(L)'
;MKRKLISALLVSAMTISLGACGTGGGSSGGGEGGGSGSSEGGHKLTVYAWDPAFNIPAIQAAADDYKENVDSEFELEILEQASSEDVETAITTAGSSGDYSNLPDIVLFQDHYIQRYVADYPDAWTPLGDVDINWDDFAAEKLDYSTIDGEHYGVPVDNGTVVAAYRTDLLEQAGYTIDDLTGCTWDKFIEIGKAVYEKTGKALLCMNSDGNDLPYIMMQAEGVSQFKDGKPYITENETLVTIVEKLVEMAKENVLLMPNSWSDYTDKAIQGDQVAGVMNGNWI
;
A
#
# COMPACT_ATOMS: atom_id res chain seq x y z
N MET A 1 20.72 -13.13 41.77
CA MET A 1 19.49 -12.91 42.58
C MET A 1 18.54 -11.83 42.00
N LYS A 2 18.97 -10.85 41.19
CA LYS A 2 18.09 -9.78 40.67
C LYS A 2 17.15 -10.17 39.54
N ARG A 3 17.44 -11.24 38.78
CA ARG A 3 16.59 -11.71 37.68
C ARG A 3 15.36 -12.54 38.10
N LYS A 4 15.36 -13.13 39.24
CA LYS A 4 14.23 -13.93 39.77
C LYS A 4 13.15 -13.09 40.46
N LEU A 5 13.46 -11.86 40.85
CA LEU A 5 12.52 -10.94 41.47
C LEU A 5 11.64 -10.20 40.41
N ILE A 6 12.15 -10.01 39.21
CA ILE A 6 11.40 -9.37 38.13
C ILE A 6 10.34 -10.32 37.53
N SER A 7 10.63 -11.60 37.46
CA SER A 7 9.68 -12.62 36.99
C SER A 7 8.51 -12.86 37.95
N ALA A 8 8.72 -12.67 39.24
CA ALA A 8 7.68 -12.85 40.28
C ALA A 8 6.70 -11.64 40.30
N LEU A 9 7.17 -10.44 39.92
CA LEU A 9 6.32 -9.24 39.86
C LEU A 9 5.42 -9.21 38.61
N LEU A 10 5.83 -9.83 37.51
CA LEU A 10 5.02 -9.94 36.27
C LEU A 10 3.90 -10.97 36.39
N VAL A 11 4.09 -12.04 37.16
CA VAL A 11 3.06 -13.07 37.38
C VAL A 11 1.98 -12.59 38.37
N SER A 12 2.30 -11.72 39.29
CA SER A 12 1.33 -11.18 40.27
C SER A 12 0.45 -10.06 39.70
N ALA A 13 0.82 -9.44 38.55
CA ALA A 13 -0.01 -8.46 37.88
C ALA A 13 -1.12 -9.09 36.99
N MET A 14 -0.95 -10.34 36.56
CA MET A 14 -1.95 -11.04 35.72
C MET A 14 -3.06 -11.76 36.48
N THR A 15 -2.97 -11.87 37.81
CA THR A 15 -3.97 -12.60 38.62
C THR A 15 -5.05 -11.72 39.23
N ILE A 16 -5.02 -10.39 39.01
CA ILE A 16 -6.00 -9.45 39.61
C ILE A 16 -7.15 -9.10 38.66
N SER A 17 -7.07 -9.48 37.38
CA SER A 17 -8.08 -9.13 36.35
C SER A 17 -9.17 -10.22 36.10
N LEU A 18 -9.22 -11.30 36.90
CA LEU A 18 -10.18 -12.40 36.71
C LEU A 18 -11.25 -12.54 37.79
N GLY A 19 -11.53 -11.49 38.54
CA GLY A 19 -12.41 -11.55 39.70
C GLY A 19 -13.52 -10.51 39.78
N ALA A 20 -14.28 -10.29 38.70
CA ALA A 20 -15.48 -9.46 38.81
C ALA A 20 -16.53 -9.88 37.77
N CYS A 21 -17.15 -11.04 37.92
CA CYS A 21 -18.47 -11.36 37.40
C CYS A 21 -19.10 -12.40 38.32
N GLY A 22 -19.97 -11.94 39.18
CA GLY A 22 -20.80 -12.75 40.03
C GLY A 22 -22.12 -12.12 40.41
N THR A 23 -23.18 -12.72 39.88
CA THR A 23 -24.49 -12.98 40.47
C THR A 23 -25.55 -11.87 40.52
N GLY A 24 -26.67 -12.21 39.94
CA GLY A 24 -28.03 -11.77 40.27
C GLY A 24 -28.87 -11.61 39.02
N GLY A 25 -29.76 -12.41 38.60
CA GLY A 25 -30.82 -13.20 39.08
C GLY A 25 -32.17 -12.65 38.62
N GLY A 26 -32.83 -13.35 37.66
CA GLY A 26 -34.31 -13.34 37.67
C GLY A 26 -35.07 -12.75 36.46
N SER A 27 -35.72 -13.67 35.77
CA SER A 27 -37.10 -13.64 35.26
C SER A 27 -37.42 -13.19 33.84
N SER A 28 -37.69 -14.19 33.03
CA SER A 28 -38.71 -14.43 32.00
C SER A 28 -39.51 -13.27 31.41
N GLY A 29 -39.56 -13.25 30.06
CA GLY A 29 -40.60 -12.62 29.29
C GLY A 29 -40.31 -12.75 27.79
N GLY A 30 -41.04 -13.64 27.10
CA GLY A 30 -40.93 -13.82 25.66
C GLY A 30 -41.51 -12.62 24.89
N GLY A 31 -41.03 -12.42 23.70
CA GLY A 31 -41.55 -11.48 22.75
C GLY A 31 -40.79 -11.63 21.43
N GLU A 32 -41.42 -12.31 20.47
CA GLU A 32 -41.09 -12.24 19.06
C GLU A 32 -41.19 -10.80 18.59
N GLY A 33 -40.20 -10.35 17.82
CA GLY A 33 -40.24 -9.09 17.17
C GLY A 33 -38.98 -8.90 16.33
N GLY A 34 -39.06 -9.32 15.07
CA GLY A 34 -38.10 -8.89 14.07
C GLY A 34 -38.13 -7.36 13.98
N GLY A 35 -37.09 -6.74 14.50
CA GLY A 35 -36.81 -5.32 14.34
C GLY A 35 -35.64 -5.17 13.44
N SER A 36 -35.89 -4.85 12.17
CA SER A 36 -34.96 -4.14 11.34
C SER A 36 -34.55 -2.89 12.11
N GLY A 37 -33.43 -2.94 12.77
CA GLY A 37 -32.79 -1.76 13.36
C GLY A 37 -32.27 -0.89 12.25
N SER A 38 -33.07 0.09 11.83
CA SER A 38 -32.54 1.27 11.18
C SER A 38 -31.61 1.95 12.20
N SER A 39 -30.30 1.88 11.94
CA SER A 39 -29.31 2.64 12.68
C SER A 39 -29.59 4.14 12.47
N GLU A 40 -30.08 4.81 13.49
CA GLU A 40 -29.99 6.26 13.63
C GLU A 40 -28.49 6.60 13.82
N GLY A 41 -27.73 6.73 12.74
CA GLY A 41 -26.29 7.01 12.78
C GLY A 41 -25.67 7.16 11.40
N GLY A 42 -26.47 7.50 10.39
CA GLY A 42 -26.10 7.50 9.00
C GLY A 42 -25.14 8.61 8.53
N HIS A 43 -24.64 9.48 9.39
CA HIS A 43 -23.83 10.63 8.98
C HIS A 43 -22.34 10.50 9.32
N LYS A 44 -21.94 9.48 10.07
CA LYS A 44 -20.54 9.29 10.45
C LYS A 44 -20.00 7.97 9.91
N LEU A 45 -18.85 8.05 9.21
CA LEU A 45 -18.07 6.90 8.79
C LEU A 45 -16.66 6.96 9.37
N THR A 46 -16.04 5.80 9.50
CA THR A 46 -14.65 5.63 9.90
C THR A 46 -13.85 5.04 8.76
N VAL A 47 -12.59 5.45 8.58
CA VAL A 47 -11.72 4.91 7.54
C VAL A 47 -10.31 4.67 8.06
N TYR A 48 -9.73 3.50 7.76
CA TYR A 48 -8.29 3.29 7.87
C TYR A 48 -7.61 3.85 6.63
N ALA A 49 -6.61 4.71 6.85
CA ALA A 49 -5.78 5.26 5.79
C ALA A 49 -4.35 5.47 6.30
N TRP A 50 -3.40 5.46 5.41
CA TRP A 50 -1.99 5.77 5.67
C TRP A 50 -1.54 6.91 4.76
N ASP A 51 -0.30 7.36 4.95
CA ASP A 51 0.35 8.42 4.16
C ASP A 51 -0.30 9.80 4.35
N PRO A 52 0.20 10.55 5.34
CA PRO A 52 -0.28 11.90 5.62
C PRO A 52 0.07 12.94 4.55
N ALA A 53 0.95 12.60 3.59
CA ALA A 53 1.34 13.51 2.53
C ALA A 53 0.47 13.40 1.27
N PHE A 54 -0.14 12.24 1.02
CA PHE A 54 -0.90 11.97 -0.21
C PHE A 54 -2.31 11.42 0.07
N ASN A 55 -2.42 10.23 0.64
CA ASN A 55 -3.71 9.52 0.77
C ASN A 55 -4.68 10.23 1.72
N ILE A 56 -4.21 10.57 2.92
CA ILE A 56 -5.06 11.19 3.95
C ILE A 56 -5.63 12.54 3.50
N PRO A 57 -4.83 13.47 2.93
CA PRO A 57 -5.35 14.72 2.37
C PRO A 57 -6.38 14.51 1.24
N ALA A 58 -6.18 13.52 0.38
CA ALA A 58 -7.13 13.21 -0.70
C ALA A 58 -8.49 12.73 -0.16
N ILE A 59 -8.47 11.83 0.82
CA ILE A 59 -9.66 11.31 1.49
C ILE A 59 -10.38 12.44 2.25
N GLN A 60 -9.62 13.31 2.95
CA GLN A 60 -10.21 14.46 3.65
C GLN A 60 -10.87 15.45 2.69
N ALA A 61 -10.23 15.73 1.55
CA ALA A 61 -10.81 16.63 0.55
C ALA A 61 -12.12 16.05 -0.04
N ALA A 62 -12.19 14.75 -0.27
CA ALA A 62 -13.41 14.07 -0.72
C ALA A 62 -14.53 14.15 0.35
N ALA A 63 -14.17 13.97 1.63
CA ALA A 63 -15.13 14.09 2.74
C ALA A 63 -15.67 15.51 2.89
N ASP A 64 -14.80 16.52 2.74
CA ASP A 64 -15.19 17.93 2.81
C ASP A 64 -16.12 18.31 1.66
N ASP A 65 -15.84 17.86 0.44
CA ASP A 65 -16.70 18.05 -0.74
C ASP A 65 -18.07 17.37 -0.56
N TYR A 66 -18.09 16.13 -0.07
CA TYR A 66 -19.33 15.43 0.23
C TYR A 66 -20.17 16.16 1.28
N LYS A 67 -19.53 16.64 2.34
CA LYS A 67 -20.19 17.43 3.39
C LYS A 67 -20.75 18.73 2.87
N GLU A 68 -20.03 19.41 1.97
CA GLU A 68 -20.48 20.71 1.42
C GLU A 68 -21.62 20.53 0.41
N ASN A 69 -21.57 19.49 -0.43
CA ASN A 69 -22.42 19.39 -1.61
C ASN A 69 -23.53 18.33 -1.51
N VAL A 70 -23.43 17.37 -0.58
CA VAL A 70 -24.35 16.23 -0.48
C VAL A 70 -25.03 16.15 0.89
N ASP A 71 -24.25 16.07 1.98
CA ASP A 71 -24.78 15.89 3.33
C ASP A 71 -24.02 16.76 4.34
N SER A 72 -24.63 17.87 4.75
CA SER A 72 -24.01 18.84 5.67
C SER A 72 -23.75 18.30 7.09
N GLU A 73 -24.39 17.17 7.45
CA GLU A 73 -24.18 16.49 8.74
C GLU A 73 -23.14 15.39 8.66
N PHE A 74 -22.61 15.10 7.47
CA PHE A 74 -21.61 14.06 7.26
C PHE A 74 -20.31 14.32 8.05
N GLU A 75 -19.81 13.28 8.69
CA GLU A 75 -18.53 13.26 9.40
C GLU A 75 -17.72 12.04 8.98
N LEU A 76 -16.47 12.24 8.60
CA LEU A 76 -15.50 11.19 8.38
C LEU A 76 -14.43 11.21 9.47
N GLU A 77 -14.24 10.10 10.16
CA GLU A 77 -13.14 9.91 11.08
C GLU A 77 -12.04 9.09 10.42
N ILE A 78 -10.89 9.71 10.15
CA ILE A 78 -9.72 9.05 9.58
C ILE A 78 -8.90 8.46 10.74
N LEU A 79 -8.82 7.14 10.77
CA LEU A 79 -8.02 6.37 11.72
C LEU A 79 -6.68 6.07 11.06
N GLU A 80 -5.72 6.97 11.23
CA GLU A 80 -4.40 6.89 10.60
C GLU A 80 -3.67 5.60 10.99
N GLN A 81 -3.18 4.88 9.97
CA GLN A 81 -2.31 3.72 10.10
C GLN A 81 -0.89 4.11 9.68
N ALA A 82 0.12 3.47 10.24
CA ALA A 82 1.50 3.81 9.90
C ALA A 82 1.87 3.35 8.47
N SER A 83 1.22 2.29 7.97
CA SER A 83 1.47 1.74 6.64
C SER A 83 0.27 0.94 6.12
N SER A 84 0.34 0.50 4.86
CA SER A 84 -0.63 -0.45 4.29
C SER A 84 -0.60 -1.80 4.99
N GLU A 85 0.58 -2.25 5.44
CA GLU A 85 0.76 -3.52 6.14
C GLU A 85 0.04 -3.55 7.50
N ASP A 86 -0.12 -2.40 8.15
CA ASP A 86 -0.90 -2.30 9.40
C ASP A 86 -2.39 -2.52 9.11
N VAL A 87 -2.92 -2.00 8.01
CA VAL A 87 -4.30 -2.28 7.56
C VAL A 87 -4.49 -3.77 7.25
N GLU A 88 -3.58 -4.37 6.51
CA GLU A 88 -3.59 -5.81 6.21
C GLU A 88 -3.54 -6.66 7.48
N THR A 89 -2.71 -6.26 8.44
CA THR A 89 -2.58 -6.93 9.74
C THR A 89 -3.89 -6.84 10.54
N ALA A 90 -4.56 -5.69 10.53
CA ALA A 90 -5.84 -5.51 11.21
C ALA A 90 -6.92 -6.43 10.62
N ILE A 91 -7.04 -6.50 9.27
CA ILE A 91 -8.00 -7.38 8.58
C ILE A 91 -7.66 -8.85 8.86
N THR A 92 -6.39 -9.24 8.77
CA THR A 92 -5.93 -10.61 9.05
C THR A 92 -6.24 -11.02 10.49
N THR A 93 -6.08 -10.12 11.45
CA THR A 93 -6.35 -10.36 12.86
C THR A 93 -7.84 -10.53 13.10
N ALA A 94 -8.67 -9.65 12.53
CA ALA A 94 -10.13 -9.75 12.59
C ALA A 94 -10.62 -11.06 11.94
N GLY A 95 -10.16 -11.38 10.73
CA GLY A 95 -10.51 -12.60 10.01
C GLY A 95 -10.10 -13.87 10.73
N SER A 96 -8.93 -13.89 11.36
CA SER A 96 -8.45 -15.05 12.14
C SER A 96 -9.28 -15.29 13.42
N SER A 97 -9.85 -14.25 14.00
CA SER A 97 -10.72 -14.36 15.17
C SER A 97 -12.21 -14.52 14.82
N GLY A 98 -12.61 -14.18 13.60
CA GLY A 98 -14.00 -14.08 13.17
C GLY A 98 -14.76 -12.90 13.81
N ASP A 99 -14.03 -11.93 14.37
CA ASP A 99 -14.59 -10.72 14.98
C ASP A 99 -14.13 -9.49 14.19
N TYR A 100 -15.02 -8.94 13.40
CA TYR A 100 -14.80 -7.78 12.55
C TYR A 100 -15.27 -6.45 13.18
N SER A 101 -15.78 -6.49 14.42
CA SER A 101 -16.40 -5.33 15.09
C SER A 101 -15.43 -4.16 15.35
N ASN A 102 -14.13 -4.42 15.28
CA ASN A 102 -13.10 -3.41 15.48
C ASN A 102 -12.54 -2.84 14.16
N LEU A 103 -13.02 -3.33 13.02
CA LEU A 103 -12.65 -2.72 11.74
C LEU A 103 -13.46 -1.44 11.50
N PRO A 104 -12.91 -0.47 10.75
CA PRO A 104 -13.66 0.71 10.34
C PRO A 104 -14.68 0.37 9.26
N ASP A 105 -15.53 1.34 8.91
CA ASP A 105 -16.50 1.18 7.83
C ASP A 105 -15.85 1.08 6.46
N ILE A 106 -14.70 1.75 6.28
CA ILE A 106 -13.94 1.81 5.04
C ILE A 106 -12.46 1.54 5.33
N VAL A 107 -11.78 0.86 4.44
CA VAL A 107 -10.32 0.72 4.45
C VAL A 107 -9.74 1.23 3.15
N LEU A 108 -8.71 2.07 3.21
CA LEU A 108 -7.82 2.25 2.07
C LEU A 108 -7.03 0.96 1.93
N PHE A 109 -6.93 0.43 0.72
CA PHE A 109 -6.32 -0.88 0.50
C PHE A 109 -5.55 -0.92 -0.83
N GLN A 110 -4.42 -1.60 -0.85
CA GLN A 110 -3.66 -1.76 -2.07
C GLN A 110 -4.35 -2.76 -3.01
N ASP A 111 -4.58 -2.35 -4.25
CA ASP A 111 -5.37 -3.08 -5.24
C ASP A 111 -4.84 -4.49 -5.53
N HIS A 112 -3.53 -4.69 -5.57
CA HIS A 112 -2.93 -5.99 -5.87
C HIS A 112 -3.13 -7.06 -4.76
N TYR A 113 -3.65 -6.68 -3.58
CA TYR A 113 -3.96 -7.62 -2.50
C TYR A 113 -5.45 -7.92 -2.36
N ILE A 114 -6.36 -7.06 -2.87
CA ILE A 114 -7.77 -7.14 -2.54
C ILE A 114 -8.41 -8.49 -2.91
N GLN A 115 -8.06 -9.07 -4.07
CA GLN A 115 -8.61 -10.37 -4.50
C GLN A 115 -8.31 -11.48 -3.49
N ARG A 116 -7.08 -11.51 -2.98
CA ARG A 116 -6.67 -12.47 -1.96
C ARG A 116 -7.44 -12.25 -0.66
N TYR A 117 -7.54 -11.00 -0.20
CA TYR A 117 -8.18 -10.70 1.08
C TYR A 117 -9.70 -10.92 1.04
N VAL A 118 -10.36 -10.67 -0.08
CA VAL A 118 -11.78 -11.03 -0.27
C VAL A 118 -11.97 -12.54 -0.25
N ALA A 119 -11.05 -13.30 -0.87
CA ALA A 119 -11.12 -14.77 -0.87
C ALA A 119 -10.83 -15.38 0.52
N ASP A 120 -9.82 -14.85 1.23
CA ASP A 120 -9.40 -15.38 2.53
C ASP A 120 -10.35 -14.97 3.67
N TYR A 121 -10.97 -13.78 3.59
CA TYR A 121 -11.81 -13.18 4.63
C TYR A 121 -13.11 -12.59 4.05
N PRO A 122 -13.97 -13.40 3.43
CA PRO A 122 -15.16 -12.89 2.71
C PRO A 122 -16.12 -12.08 3.58
N ASP A 123 -16.19 -12.39 4.87
CA ASP A 123 -17.09 -11.69 5.81
C ASP A 123 -16.58 -10.28 6.22
N ALA A 124 -15.35 -9.92 5.83
CA ALA A 124 -14.79 -8.58 6.08
C ALA A 124 -15.23 -7.56 5.01
N TRP A 125 -15.79 -8.00 3.90
CA TRP A 125 -16.02 -7.18 2.71
C TRP A 125 -17.48 -7.19 2.27
N THR A 126 -17.97 -6.04 1.85
CA THR A 126 -19.32 -5.90 1.29
C THR A 126 -19.22 -5.59 -0.20
N PRO A 127 -19.87 -6.35 -1.07
CA PRO A 127 -19.94 -6.00 -2.49
C PRO A 127 -20.71 -4.69 -2.68
N LEU A 128 -20.26 -3.87 -3.64
CA LEU A 128 -20.76 -2.52 -3.89
C LEU A 128 -21.83 -2.45 -5.00
N GLY A 129 -22.42 -3.59 -5.39
CA GLY A 129 -23.41 -3.66 -6.47
C GLY A 129 -24.67 -2.82 -6.26
N ASP A 130 -25.05 -2.57 -5.00
CA ASP A 130 -26.21 -1.75 -4.64
C ASP A 130 -25.89 -0.26 -4.45
N VAL A 131 -24.61 0.14 -4.63
CA VAL A 131 -24.16 1.54 -4.51
C VAL A 131 -24.30 2.23 -5.86
N ASP A 132 -24.84 3.45 -5.87
CA ASP A 132 -25.02 4.25 -7.09
C ASP A 132 -23.67 4.87 -7.52
N ILE A 133 -22.84 4.06 -8.17
CA ILE A 133 -21.53 4.43 -8.70
C ILE A 133 -21.55 4.26 -10.22
N ASN A 134 -21.11 5.29 -10.95
CA ASN A 134 -20.88 5.16 -12.38
C ASN A 134 -19.49 4.52 -12.62
N TRP A 135 -19.46 3.20 -12.75
CA TRP A 135 -18.22 2.44 -12.94
C TRP A 135 -17.47 2.78 -14.23
N ASP A 136 -18.13 3.34 -15.23
CA ASP A 136 -17.49 3.79 -16.48
C ASP A 136 -16.58 5.02 -16.30
N ASP A 137 -16.66 5.69 -15.15
CA ASP A 137 -15.75 6.81 -14.80
C ASP A 137 -14.35 6.34 -14.39
N PHE A 138 -14.16 5.04 -14.17
CA PHE A 138 -12.89 4.46 -13.72
C PHE A 138 -12.23 3.67 -14.84
N ALA A 139 -10.88 3.66 -14.83
CA ALA A 139 -10.11 2.85 -15.75
C ALA A 139 -10.38 1.35 -15.53
N ALA A 140 -10.69 0.63 -16.60
CA ALA A 140 -11.07 -0.78 -16.52
C ALA A 140 -9.99 -1.64 -15.85
N GLU A 141 -8.71 -1.36 -16.13
CA GLU A 141 -7.57 -2.05 -15.53
C GLU A 141 -7.47 -1.84 -14.02
N LYS A 142 -8.02 -0.75 -13.48
CA LYS A 142 -8.07 -0.52 -12.03
C LYS A 142 -9.26 -1.25 -11.40
N LEU A 143 -10.38 -1.29 -12.10
CA LEU A 143 -11.57 -2.03 -11.65
C LEU A 143 -11.31 -3.54 -11.61
N ASP A 144 -10.51 -4.08 -12.53
CA ASP A 144 -10.19 -5.51 -12.59
C ASP A 144 -9.58 -6.04 -11.28
N TYR A 145 -8.81 -5.21 -10.56
CA TYR A 145 -8.23 -5.62 -9.28
C TYR A 145 -9.28 -5.88 -8.21
N SER A 146 -10.33 -5.05 -8.14
CA SER A 146 -11.37 -5.13 -7.12
C SER A 146 -12.67 -5.79 -7.60
N THR A 147 -12.68 -6.32 -8.83
CA THR A 147 -13.81 -7.08 -9.38
C THR A 147 -13.56 -8.58 -9.17
N ILE A 148 -14.38 -9.21 -8.33
CA ILE A 148 -14.27 -10.63 -7.98
C ILE A 148 -15.62 -11.28 -8.26
N ASP A 149 -15.64 -12.33 -9.09
CA ASP A 149 -16.85 -13.05 -9.52
C ASP A 149 -17.95 -12.14 -10.12
N GLY A 150 -17.52 -11.00 -10.73
CA GLY A 150 -18.41 -10.03 -11.35
C GLY A 150 -18.97 -8.96 -10.41
N GLU A 151 -18.60 -8.98 -9.14
CA GLU A 151 -18.98 -7.98 -8.13
C GLU A 151 -17.81 -7.06 -7.81
N HIS A 152 -18.07 -5.75 -7.63
CA HIS A 152 -17.07 -4.77 -7.21
C HIS A 152 -16.96 -4.73 -5.68
N TYR A 153 -15.76 -4.83 -5.14
CA TYR A 153 -15.45 -4.77 -3.71
C TYR A 153 -14.66 -3.53 -3.31
N GLY A 154 -14.27 -2.71 -4.27
CA GLY A 154 -13.51 -1.49 -4.03
C GLY A 154 -13.73 -0.46 -5.12
N VAL A 155 -13.57 0.81 -4.74
CA VAL A 155 -13.59 1.97 -5.64
C VAL A 155 -12.15 2.45 -5.80
N PRO A 156 -11.62 2.58 -7.04
CA PRO A 156 -10.29 3.13 -7.25
C PRO A 156 -10.15 4.56 -6.73
N VAL A 157 -9.10 4.82 -5.94
CA VAL A 157 -8.79 6.17 -5.43
C VAL A 157 -7.82 6.91 -6.34
N ASP A 158 -6.83 6.18 -6.87
CA ASP A 158 -5.85 6.75 -7.78
C ASP A 158 -5.45 5.76 -8.89
N ASN A 159 -4.66 6.27 -9.83
CA ASN A 159 -3.96 5.45 -10.84
C ASN A 159 -2.47 5.73 -10.74
N GLY A 160 -1.78 4.95 -9.90
CA GLY A 160 -0.37 5.10 -9.55
C GLY A 160 0.58 4.96 -10.75
N THR A 161 0.55 5.92 -11.67
CA THR A 161 1.41 5.92 -12.85
C THR A 161 2.87 6.09 -12.46
N VAL A 162 3.72 5.17 -12.91
CA VAL A 162 5.16 5.28 -12.73
C VAL A 162 5.71 6.39 -13.62
N VAL A 163 6.50 7.26 -13.00
CA VAL A 163 7.23 8.33 -13.68
C VAL A 163 8.71 8.25 -13.32
N ALA A 164 9.55 8.73 -14.23
CA ALA A 164 10.97 8.93 -13.97
C ALA A 164 11.27 10.43 -13.87
N ALA A 165 11.86 10.84 -12.76
CA ALA A 165 12.29 12.22 -12.53
C ALA A 165 13.79 12.27 -12.30
N TYR A 166 14.47 13.23 -12.92
CA TYR A 166 15.94 13.33 -12.87
C TYR A 166 16.40 14.75 -12.56
N ARG A 167 17.50 14.84 -11.85
CA ARG A 167 18.28 16.05 -11.63
C ARG A 167 19.06 16.38 -12.92
N THR A 168 18.54 17.30 -13.72
CA THR A 168 19.13 17.69 -15.00
C THR A 168 20.51 18.28 -14.85
N ASP A 169 20.76 19.01 -13.75
CA ASP A 169 22.07 19.57 -13.43
C ASP A 169 23.15 18.48 -13.18
N LEU A 170 22.78 17.31 -12.67
CA LEU A 170 23.70 16.18 -12.48
C LEU A 170 23.94 15.43 -13.80
N LEU A 171 22.90 15.31 -14.64
CA LEU A 171 23.03 14.74 -15.97
C LEU A 171 23.99 15.59 -16.83
N GLU A 172 23.80 16.93 -16.83
CA GLU A 172 24.63 17.86 -17.57
C GLU A 172 26.12 17.80 -17.14
N GLN A 173 26.41 17.64 -15.83
CA GLN A 173 27.76 17.43 -15.35
C GLN A 173 28.41 16.17 -15.91
N ALA A 174 27.62 15.15 -16.21
CA ALA A 174 28.06 13.91 -16.84
C ALA A 174 28.08 13.99 -18.39
N GLY A 175 27.61 15.12 -18.96
CA GLY A 175 27.55 15.34 -20.41
C GLY A 175 26.30 14.75 -21.07
N TYR A 176 25.25 14.50 -20.32
CA TYR A 176 23.98 13.96 -20.81
C TYR A 176 22.80 14.90 -20.51
N THR A 177 21.69 14.65 -21.18
CA THR A 177 20.43 15.37 -21.03
C THR A 177 19.29 14.38 -20.76
N ILE A 178 18.08 14.88 -20.48
CA ILE A 178 16.89 14.05 -20.32
C ILE A 178 16.54 13.29 -21.61
N ASP A 179 16.88 13.87 -22.77
CA ASP A 179 16.60 13.25 -24.07
C ASP A 179 17.44 11.97 -24.29
N ASP A 180 18.63 11.90 -23.70
CA ASP A 180 19.49 10.70 -23.76
C ASP A 180 18.89 9.53 -22.96
N LEU A 181 18.07 9.81 -21.95
CA LEU A 181 17.36 8.82 -21.14
C LEU A 181 15.98 8.46 -21.70
N THR A 182 15.42 9.31 -22.57
CA THR A 182 14.08 9.11 -23.14
C THR A 182 14.11 7.99 -24.19
N GLY A 183 13.40 6.89 -23.92
CA GLY A 183 13.33 5.73 -24.81
C GLY A 183 14.65 4.97 -24.96
N CYS A 184 15.61 5.16 -24.07
CA CYS A 184 16.88 4.44 -24.12
C CYS A 184 16.70 2.97 -23.68
N THR A 185 17.65 2.12 -24.08
CA THR A 185 17.75 0.74 -23.58
C THR A 185 18.34 0.72 -22.18
N TRP A 186 18.12 -0.36 -21.45
CA TRP A 186 18.72 -0.55 -20.12
C TRP A 186 20.25 -0.55 -20.15
N ASP A 187 20.87 -1.02 -21.25
CA ASP A 187 22.33 -0.92 -21.43
C ASP A 187 22.80 0.55 -21.50
N LYS A 188 22.07 1.37 -22.27
CA LYS A 188 22.36 2.81 -22.38
C LYS A 188 22.09 3.52 -21.05
N PHE A 189 21.04 3.15 -20.34
CA PHE A 189 20.73 3.66 -19.02
C PHE A 189 21.88 3.40 -18.02
N ILE A 190 22.42 2.17 -18.03
CA ILE A 190 23.56 1.80 -17.19
C ILE A 190 24.82 2.59 -17.57
N GLU A 191 25.10 2.75 -18.87
CA GLU A 191 26.22 3.58 -19.36
C GLU A 191 26.13 5.02 -18.83
N ILE A 192 24.95 5.64 -18.93
CA ILE A 192 24.71 7.00 -18.43
C ILE A 192 24.88 7.04 -16.91
N GLY A 193 24.31 6.07 -16.19
CA GLY A 193 24.40 5.98 -14.75
C GLY A 193 25.84 5.88 -14.24
N LYS A 194 26.67 5.10 -14.91
CA LYS A 194 28.11 4.99 -14.61
C LYS A 194 28.81 6.33 -14.79
N ALA A 195 28.51 7.05 -15.88
CA ALA A 195 29.08 8.38 -16.14
C ALA A 195 28.62 9.42 -15.08
N VAL A 196 27.34 9.38 -14.69
CA VAL A 196 26.80 10.23 -13.61
C VAL A 196 27.53 9.96 -12.30
N TYR A 197 27.65 8.69 -11.92
CA TYR A 197 28.36 8.33 -10.69
C TYR A 197 29.83 8.76 -10.73
N GLU A 198 30.53 8.53 -11.82
CA GLU A 198 31.94 8.94 -12.00
C GLU A 198 32.14 10.45 -11.82
N LYS A 199 31.21 11.27 -12.32
CA LYS A 199 31.32 12.73 -12.29
C LYS A 199 30.81 13.35 -11.01
N THR A 200 29.77 12.79 -10.42
CA THR A 200 29.03 13.43 -9.32
C THR A 200 29.15 12.69 -7.99
N GLY A 201 29.56 11.41 -8.02
CA GLY A 201 29.54 10.51 -6.86
C GLY A 201 28.13 10.07 -6.44
N LYS A 202 27.10 10.36 -7.26
CA LYS A 202 25.69 10.05 -6.97
C LYS A 202 25.19 8.96 -7.90
N ALA A 203 24.43 8.00 -7.35
CA ALA A 203 23.78 6.97 -8.18
C ALA A 203 22.71 7.60 -9.08
N LEU A 204 22.46 7.01 -10.25
CA LEU A 204 21.42 7.52 -11.14
C LEU A 204 20.02 7.27 -10.60
N LEU A 205 19.78 6.12 -9.96
CA LEU A 205 18.52 5.76 -9.32
C LEU A 205 18.72 5.24 -7.91
N CYS A 206 17.61 5.15 -7.15
CA CYS A 206 17.53 4.33 -5.96
C CYS A 206 16.33 3.36 -6.04
N MET A 207 16.45 2.27 -5.31
CA MET A 207 15.38 1.29 -5.09
C MET A 207 15.46 0.84 -3.63
N ASN A 208 14.34 0.78 -2.94
CA ASN A 208 14.32 0.22 -1.60
C ASN A 208 14.76 -1.26 -1.64
N SER A 209 15.70 -1.68 -0.78
CA SER A 209 16.31 -3.00 -0.83
C SER A 209 15.35 -4.15 -0.49
N ASP A 210 14.29 -3.86 0.26
CA ASP A 210 13.19 -4.78 0.57
C ASP A 210 11.99 -4.63 -0.37
N GLY A 211 12.03 -3.63 -1.27
CA GLY A 211 11.04 -3.39 -2.31
C GLY A 211 11.34 -4.15 -3.61
N ASN A 212 10.35 -4.21 -4.45
CA ASN A 212 10.42 -4.85 -5.76
C ASN A 212 9.93 -3.93 -6.90
N ASP A 213 9.82 -2.62 -6.63
CA ASP A 213 9.29 -1.63 -7.56
C ASP A 213 10.03 -1.64 -8.90
N LEU A 214 11.35 -1.46 -8.88
CA LEU A 214 12.15 -1.40 -10.11
C LEU A 214 12.11 -2.71 -10.91
N PRO A 215 12.22 -3.92 -10.31
CA PRO A 215 11.97 -5.17 -11.02
C PRO A 215 10.61 -5.23 -11.71
N TYR A 216 9.53 -4.80 -11.05
CA TYR A 216 8.19 -4.75 -11.65
C TYR A 216 8.09 -3.73 -12.78
N ILE A 217 8.64 -2.55 -12.61
CA ILE A 217 8.70 -1.52 -13.67
C ILE A 217 9.41 -2.08 -14.91
N MET A 218 10.55 -2.75 -14.72
CA MET A 218 11.29 -3.36 -15.83
C MET A 218 10.50 -4.49 -16.49
N MET A 219 9.84 -5.35 -15.72
CA MET A 219 8.97 -6.41 -16.28
C MET A 219 7.80 -5.84 -17.08
N GLN A 220 7.15 -4.80 -16.57
CA GLN A 220 6.04 -4.14 -17.27
C GLN A 220 6.52 -3.47 -18.56
N ALA A 221 7.67 -2.81 -18.53
CA ALA A 221 8.28 -2.21 -19.73
C ALA A 221 8.60 -3.23 -20.81
N GLU A 222 8.97 -4.46 -20.43
CA GLU A 222 9.28 -5.57 -21.36
C GLU A 222 8.03 -6.42 -21.69
N GLY A 223 6.87 -6.13 -21.10
CA GLY A 223 5.62 -6.88 -21.32
C GLY A 223 5.68 -8.32 -20.82
N VAL A 224 6.45 -8.60 -19.78
CA VAL A 224 6.62 -9.94 -19.21
C VAL A 224 6.05 -10.06 -17.80
N SER A 225 5.68 -11.29 -17.43
CA SER A 225 5.18 -11.64 -16.10
C SER A 225 6.02 -12.75 -15.49
N GLN A 226 6.06 -12.79 -14.17
CA GLN A 226 6.60 -13.89 -13.39
C GLN A 226 5.68 -15.14 -13.36
N PHE A 227 4.52 -15.05 -14.00
CA PHE A 227 3.55 -16.13 -14.14
C PHE A 227 3.27 -16.42 -15.61
N LYS A 228 3.01 -17.68 -15.92
CA LYS A 228 2.54 -18.17 -17.21
C LYS A 228 1.50 -19.26 -16.97
N ASP A 229 0.31 -19.11 -17.58
CA ASP A 229 -0.80 -20.05 -17.43
C ASP A 229 -1.15 -20.34 -15.94
N GLY A 230 -1.13 -19.30 -15.10
CA GLY A 230 -1.42 -19.37 -13.67
C GLY A 230 -0.34 -20.06 -12.82
N LYS A 231 0.85 -20.32 -13.37
CA LYS A 231 1.97 -20.96 -12.66
C LYS A 231 3.19 -20.04 -12.61
N PRO A 232 4.02 -20.14 -11.56
CA PRO A 232 5.30 -19.44 -11.52
C PRO A 232 6.14 -19.75 -12.76
N TYR A 233 6.64 -18.70 -13.40
CA TYR A 233 7.49 -18.76 -14.60
C TYR A 233 8.65 -17.78 -14.39
N ILE A 234 9.65 -18.20 -13.62
CA ILE A 234 10.74 -17.33 -13.14
C ILE A 234 12.06 -17.71 -13.81
N THR A 235 12.58 -18.88 -13.50
CA THR A 235 13.90 -19.33 -13.99
C THR A 235 13.93 -19.66 -15.48
N GLU A 236 12.81 -20.03 -16.04
CA GLU A 236 12.62 -20.31 -17.46
C GLU A 236 12.30 -19.04 -18.27
N ASN A 237 12.04 -17.91 -17.59
CA ASN A 237 11.77 -16.61 -18.22
C ASN A 237 13.10 -15.87 -18.49
N GLU A 238 13.65 -16.05 -19.68
CA GLU A 238 14.93 -15.46 -20.07
C GLU A 238 14.93 -13.91 -19.93
N THR A 239 13.80 -13.25 -20.21
CA THR A 239 13.69 -11.80 -20.04
C THR A 239 13.78 -11.42 -18.56
N LEU A 240 13.10 -12.14 -17.67
CA LEU A 240 13.19 -11.89 -16.22
C LEU A 240 14.60 -12.15 -15.69
N VAL A 241 15.26 -13.20 -16.16
CA VAL A 241 16.67 -13.46 -15.82
C VAL A 241 17.54 -12.28 -16.25
N THR A 242 17.36 -11.78 -17.47
CA THR A 242 18.09 -10.60 -17.97
C THR A 242 17.82 -9.34 -17.13
N ILE A 243 16.58 -9.11 -16.71
CA ILE A 243 16.23 -8.00 -15.82
C ILE A 243 17.03 -8.10 -14.51
N VAL A 244 17.05 -9.27 -13.87
CA VAL A 244 17.80 -9.49 -12.63
C VAL A 244 19.31 -9.26 -12.84
N GLU A 245 19.88 -9.72 -13.96
CA GLU A 245 21.28 -9.49 -14.30
C GLU A 245 21.59 -7.98 -14.45
N LYS A 246 20.68 -7.19 -15.09
CA LYS A 246 20.81 -5.74 -15.20
C LYS A 246 20.73 -5.03 -13.85
N LEU A 247 19.84 -5.46 -12.97
CA LEU A 247 19.75 -4.91 -11.61
C LEU A 247 21.04 -5.18 -10.81
N VAL A 248 21.59 -6.39 -10.93
CA VAL A 248 22.86 -6.75 -10.31
C VAL A 248 24.01 -5.92 -10.88
N GLU A 249 24.03 -5.67 -12.19
CA GLU A 249 25.01 -4.79 -12.83
C GLU A 249 24.87 -3.34 -12.31
N MET A 250 23.65 -2.79 -12.29
CA MET A 250 23.38 -1.43 -11.77
C MET A 250 23.89 -1.26 -10.32
N ALA A 251 23.64 -2.25 -9.47
CA ALA A 251 24.08 -2.22 -8.08
C ALA A 251 25.62 -2.28 -7.96
N LYS A 252 26.29 -3.15 -8.73
CA LYS A 252 27.75 -3.30 -8.73
C LYS A 252 28.48 -2.07 -9.25
N GLU A 253 27.88 -1.40 -10.24
CA GLU A 253 28.45 -0.23 -10.91
C GLU A 253 28.05 1.10 -10.25
N ASN A 254 27.37 1.06 -9.10
CA ASN A 254 26.87 2.22 -8.36
C ASN A 254 25.87 3.09 -9.17
N VAL A 255 25.21 2.49 -10.15
CA VAL A 255 24.10 3.13 -10.88
C VAL A 255 22.84 3.14 -10.03
N LEU A 256 22.69 2.14 -9.14
CA LEU A 256 21.56 1.94 -8.25
C LEU A 256 22.01 2.02 -6.79
N LEU A 257 21.44 2.97 -6.04
CA LEU A 257 21.52 3.02 -4.58
C LEU A 257 20.38 2.18 -3.98
N MET A 258 20.70 1.35 -3.00
CA MET A 258 19.73 0.45 -2.37
C MET A 258 19.64 0.73 -0.86
N PRO A 259 18.84 1.70 -0.41
CA PRO A 259 18.60 1.94 1.01
C PRO A 259 17.79 0.80 1.65
N ASN A 260 17.91 0.63 2.97
CA ASN A 260 17.36 -0.52 3.68
C ASN A 260 15.94 -0.29 4.22
N SER A 261 15.36 0.88 4.03
CA SER A 261 14.02 1.21 4.50
C SER A 261 13.38 2.27 3.62
N TRP A 262 12.07 2.37 3.67
CA TRP A 262 11.32 3.40 2.94
C TRP A 262 11.71 4.82 3.37
N SER A 263 11.92 5.07 4.67
CA SER A 263 12.39 6.37 5.14
C SER A 263 13.81 6.68 4.66
N ASP A 264 14.68 5.69 4.53
CA ASP A 264 16.01 5.88 3.96
C ASP A 264 15.93 6.19 2.45
N TYR A 265 14.97 5.60 1.75
CA TYR A 265 14.69 5.88 0.35
C TYR A 265 14.20 7.31 0.13
N THR A 266 13.17 7.74 0.86
CA THR A 266 12.57 9.07 0.70
C THR A 266 13.45 10.16 1.30
N ASP A 267 13.81 10.07 2.56
CA ASP A 267 14.44 11.16 3.32
C ASP A 267 15.93 11.24 3.07
N LYS A 268 16.64 10.10 3.03
CA LYS A 268 18.09 10.10 2.87
C LYS A 268 18.53 10.07 1.41
N ALA A 269 17.92 9.21 0.57
CA ALA A 269 18.37 9.10 -0.80
C ALA A 269 17.85 10.25 -1.67
N ILE A 270 16.55 10.54 -1.64
CA ILE A 270 15.93 11.56 -2.50
C ILE A 270 16.15 12.94 -1.91
N GLN A 271 15.59 13.23 -0.73
CA GLN A 271 15.69 14.55 -0.10
C GLN A 271 17.11 14.85 0.38
N GLY A 272 17.87 13.83 0.78
CA GLY A 272 19.27 13.92 1.19
C GLY A 272 20.27 14.07 0.04
N ASP A 273 19.80 14.26 -1.21
CA ASP A 273 20.64 14.53 -2.39
C ASP A 273 21.70 13.44 -2.67
N GLN A 274 21.33 12.15 -2.47
CA GLN A 274 22.27 11.04 -2.71
C GLN A 274 22.12 10.41 -4.09
N VAL A 275 21.05 10.73 -4.81
CA VAL A 275 20.75 10.18 -6.13
C VAL A 275 20.46 11.28 -7.15
N ALA A 276 20.65 10.96 -8.43
CA ALA A 276 20.38 11.86 -9.54
C ALA A 276 18.96 11.71 -10.07
N GLY A 277 18.21 10.69 -9.66
CA GLY A 277 16.85 10.50 -10.11
C GLY A 277 16.10 9.44 -9.33
N VAL A 278 14.81 9.38 -9.60
CA VAL A 278 13.87 8.39 -9.07
C VAL A 278 13.01 7.85 -10.22
N MET A 279 12.57 6.61 -10.08
CA MET A 279 11.60 5.98 -10.98
C MET A 279 10.62 5.22 -10.09
N ASN A 280 9.44 5.79 -9.91
CA ASN A 280 8.42 5.23 -9.02
C ASN A 280 7.05 5.82 -9.36
N GLY A 281 6.01 5.43 -8.63
CA GLY A 281 4.68 5.99 -8.76
C GLY A 281 4.62 7.48 -8.43
N ASN A 282 3.55 8.12 -8.84
CA ASN A 282 3.33 9.57 -8.69
C ASN A 282 3.13 10.04 -7.23
N TRP A 283 3.19 9.14 -6.27
CA TRP A 283 3.14 9.42 -4.82
C TRP A 283 4.49 9.83 -4.20
N ILE A 284 5.60 9.78 -4.95
CA ILE A 284 6.95 10.19 -4.52
C ILE A 284 7.21 11.66 -4.82
#